data_74c1cf1211954b99c49369466b991c7d
#
_entry.id   74c1cf1211954b99c49369466b991c7d
#
_cell.length_a   1.000
_cell.length_b   1.000
_cell.length_c   1.000
_cell.angle_alpha   90.00
_cell.angle_beta   90.00
_cell.angle_gamma   90.00
#
_symmetry.space_group_name_H-M   'P 1'
#
loop_
_entity.id
_entity.type
_entity.pdbx_description
1 polymer ?
#
loop_
_entity_poly.entity_id
_entity_poly.type
_entity_poly.pdbx_seq_one_letter_code
_entity_poly.pdbx_strand_id
1 'polypeptide(L)'
;VVYVVVKNTNVALGKIASAWYDFPSSSLRLVGVTGTNGKTTIATLLYRLFRRLGHKCGLISTVCNCIDSEEFPSTHTTPDPLTLNRLLAQMVECGCKFAFMEVSSHAIDQRRIEGLCFEGGVFTNLTRDHLDYHKTFAEYLAVKKRFFDELSDEAFALTNVDDKNGLVMLQNTKAEKKTYSVRSMSDFKTKVIEDGFDGLKLEINRKEVFLPFIGKFNAYNLTAVYATALLLGCDSDETLLNLSALRPVSGRFEPIAAPSGYKVIVDYAH
;
A
#
# COMPACT_ATOMS: atom_id res chain seq x y z
N VAL A 1 -17.51 14.18 35.25
CA VAL A 1 -16.65 13.29 34.42
C VAL A 1 -17.37 11.96 34.31
N VAL A 2 -17.58 11.49 33.08
CA VAL A 2 -18.18 10.17 32.81
C VAL A 2 -17.04 9.21 32.52
N TYR A 3 -16.96 8.10 33.25
CA TYR A 3 -16.01 7.03 33.02
C TYR A 3 -16.69 5.91 32.22
N VAL A 4 -16.09 5.50 31.11
CA VAL A 4 -16.55 4.38 30.30
C VAL A 4 -15.52 3.26 30.38
N VAL A 5 -15.91 2.12 30.97
CA VAL A 5 -15.06 0.94 31.07
C VAL A 5 -15.21 0.10 29.82
N VAL A 6 -14.10 -0.21 29.16
CA VAL A 6 -14.07 -0.99 27.91
C VAL A 6 -13.11 -2.17 28.03
N LYS A 7 -13.33 -3.23 27.26
CA LYS A 7 -12.46 -4.42 27.25
C LYS A 7 -11.05 -4.14 26.70
N ASN A 8 -10.96 -3.22 25.73
CA ASN A 8 -9.70 -2.85 25.09
C ASN A 8 -9.77 -1.36 24.71
N THR A 9 -8.90 -0.56 25.30
CA THR A 9 -8.86 0.89 25.10
C THR A 9 -8.42 1.28 23.71
N ASN A 10 -7.52 0.54 23.05
CA ASN A 10 -7.05 0.82 21.71
C ASN A 10 -8.18 0.59 20.68
N VAL A 11 -8.93 -0.50 20.83
CA VAL A 11 -10.11 -0.78 19.99
C VAL A 11 -11.17 0.30 20.18
N ALA A 12 -11.44 0.70 21.45
CA ALA A 12 -12.40 1.76 21.74
C ALA A 12 -11.96 3.10 21.14
N LEU A 13 -10.67 3.45 21.26
CA LEU A 13 -10.11 4.69 20.71
C LEU A 13 -10.27 4.74 19.19
N GLY A 14 -9.94 3.67 18.47
CA GLY A 14 -10.10 3.60 17.01
C GLY A 14 -11.54 3.84 16.58
N LYS A 15 -12.50 3.14 17.21
CA LYS A 15 -13.94 3.30 16.92
C LYS A 15 -14.48 4.69 17.27
N ILE A 16 -14.06 5.24 18.41
CA ILE A 16 -14.46 6.59 18.83
C ILE A 16 -13.88 7.62 17.87
N ALA A 17 -12.61 7.49 17.48
CA ALA A 17 -11.98 8.39 16.52
C ALA A 17 -12.71 8.36 15.16
N SER A 18 -13.04 7.16 14.66
CA SER A 18 -13.81 7.02 13.42
C SER A 18 -15.17 7.69 13.51
N ALA A 19 -15.92 7.45 14.59
CA ALA A 19 -17.23 8.07 14.83
C ALA A 19 -17.14 9.59 15.02
N TRP A 20 -16.10 10.08 15.70
CA TRP A 20 -15.89 11.53 15.92
C TRP A 20 -15.73 12.30 14.62
N TYR A 21 -15.09 11.69 13.62
CA TYR A 21 -14.89 12.26 12.29
C TYR A 21 -15.92 11.78 11.26
N ASP A 22 -17.06 11.27 11.71
CA ASP A 22 -18.18 10.84 10.87
C ASP A 22 -17.80 9.73 9.87
N PHE A 23 -17.04 8.74 10.34
CA PHE A 23 -16.63 7.54 9.57
C PHE A 23 -16.01 7.86 8.19
N PRO A 24 -14.97 8.69 8.11
CA PRO A 24 -14.48 9.24 6.84
C PRO A 24 -13.99 8.16 5.87
N SER A 25 -13.50 7.03 6.37
CA SER A 25 -13.07 5.91 5.51
C SER A 25 -14.22 5.27 4.71
N SER A 26 -15.47 5.40 5.17
CA SER A 26 -16.65 4.89 4.43
C SER A 26 -17.01 5.75 3.22
N SER A 27 -16.50 6.98 3.15
CA SER A 27 -16.70 7.91 2.02
C SER A 27 -15.53 7.87 1.02
N LEU A 28 -14.50 7.06 1.30
CA LEU A 28 -13.29 6.91 0.50
C LEU A 28 -13.11 5.47 0.03
N ARG A 29 -12.59 5.29 -1.17
CA ARG A 29 -12.06 4.00 -1.63
C ARG A 29 -10.67 3.82 -1.04
N LEU A 30 -10.62 3.34 0.21
CA LEU A 30 -9.39 3.23 1.00
C LEU A 30 -8.67 1.90 0.73
N VAL A 31 -7.41 1.96 0.31
CA VAL A 31 -6.56 0.77 0.12
C VAL A 31 -5.39 0.80 1.08
N GLY A 32 -5.23 -0.28 1.84
CA GLY A 32 -4.12 -0.50 2.75
C GLY A 32 -3.04 -1.39 2.15
N VAL A 33 -1.77 -0.96 2.24
CA VAL A 33 -0.62 -1.73 1.78
C VAL A 33 0.20 -2.19 2.97
N THR A 34 0.37 -3.51 3.12
CA THR A 34 1.18 -4.10 4.20
C THR A 34 2.21 -5.09 3.67
N GLY A 35 3.22 -5.36 4.46
CA GLY A 35 4.35 -6.24 4.17
C GLY A 35 5.61 -5.74 4.85
N THR A 36 6.76 -6.39 4.63
CA THR A 36 8.03 -5.89 5.13
C THR A 36 8.53 -4.77 4.23
N ASN A 37 8.72 -5.02 2.95
CA ASN A 37 9.25 -4.07 1.96
C ASN A 37 8.20 -3.72 0.90
N GLY A 38 8.36 -2.56 0.24
CA GLY A 38 7.50 -2.13 -0.87
C GLY A 38 6.26 -1.33 -0.50
N LYS A 39 5.88 -1.25 0.78
CA LYS A 39 4.69 -0.50 1.23
C LYS A 39 4.67 0.94 0.73
N THR A 40 5.71 1.70 1.06
CA THR A 40 5.86 3.11 0.67
C THR A 40 5.83 3.29 -0.83
N THR A 41 6.58 2.46 -1.55
CA THR A 41 6.64 2.49 -3.01
C THR A 41 5.26 2.27 -3.62
N ILE A 42 4.56 1.21 -3.22
CA ILE A 42 3.24 0.87 -3.78
C ILE A 42 2.21 1.94 -3.42
N ALA A 43 2.10 2.35 -2.16
CA ALA A 43 1.13 3.37 -1.76
C ALA A 43 1.37 4.71 -2.50
N THR A 44 2.63 5.15 -2.59
CA THR A 44 2.99 6.38 -3.30
C THR A 44 2.75 6.27 -4.81
N LEU A 45 3.08 5.14 -5.43
CA LEU A 45 2.85 4.93 -6.86
C LEU A 45 1.36 4.84 -7.19
N LEU A 46 0.52 4.22 -6.34
CA LEU A 46 -0.93 4.24 -6.47
C LEU A 46 -1.47 5.68 -6.41
N TYR A 47 -1.08 6.44 -5.41
CA TYR A 47 -1.46 7.85 -5.31
C TYR A 47 -1.06 8.63 -6.57
N ARG A 48 0.19 8.50 -7.04
CA ARG A 48 0.67 9.19 -8.25
C ARG A 48 -0.06 8.74 -9.52
N LEU A 49 -0.34 7.44 -9.65
CA LEU A 49 -1.09 6.86 -10.76
C LEU A 49 -2.51 7.43 -10.81
N PHE A 50 -3.24 7.39 -9.70
CA PHE A 50 -4.62 7.87 -9.64
C PHE A 50 -4.72 9.38 -9.86
N ARG A 51 -3.72 10.15 -9.39
CA ARG A 51 -3.60 11.57 -9.74
C ARG A 51 -3.46 11.79 -11.24
N ARG A 52 -2.64 10.99 -11.91
CA ARG A 52 -2.46 11.05 -13.37
C ARG A 52 -3.71 10.63 -14.15
N LEU A 53 -4.49 9.71 -13.60
CA LEU A 53 -5.81 9.33 -14.11
C LEU A 53 -6.91 10.39 -13.85
N GLY A 54 -6.55 11.55 -13.29
CA GLY A 54 -7.47 12.66 -13.07
C GLY A 54 -8.29 12.59 -11.78
N HIS A 55 -7.95 11.68 -10.87
CA HIS A 55 -8.66 11.56 -9.60
C HIS A 55 -8.02 12.39 -8.48
N LYS A 56 -8.84 13.05 -7.67
CA LYS A 56 -8.41 13.54 -6.38
C LYS A 56 -8.22 12.37 -5.43
N CYS A 57 -7.07 12.27 -4.80
CA CYS A 57 -6.75 11.16 -3.88
C CYS A 57 -5.81 11.58 -2.76
N GLY A 58 -5.80 10.79 -1.70
CA GLY A 58 -4.92 10.96 -0.56
C GLY A 58 -3.84 9.90 -0.45
N LEU A 59 -2.78 10.24 0.27
CA LEU A 59 -1.68 9.34 0.62
C LEU A 59 -1.37 9.46 2.12
N ILE A 60 -1.19 8.33 2.80
CA ILE A 60 -0.67 8.24 4.15
C ILE A 60 0.52 7.30 4.13
N SER A 61 1.74 7.85 4.26
CA SER A 61 2.97 7.07 4.09
C SER A 61 4.08 7.49 5.06
N THR A 62 5.15 6.73 5.07
CA THR A 62 6.36 7.01 5.86
C THR A 62 7.01 8.32 5.43
N VAL A 63 7.01 8.62 4.13
CA VAL A 63 7.73 9.78 3.57
C VAL A 63 6.92 11.07 3.77
N CYS A 64 5.65 11.05 3.39
CA CYS A 64 4.74 12.20 3.51
C CYS A 64 3.29 11.73 3.57
N ASN A 65 2.41 12.64 4.00
CA ASN A 65 0.99 12.51 3.82
C ASN A 65 0.56 13.50 2.73
N CYS A 66 -0.38 13.12 1.85
CA CYS A 66 -0.90 14.02 0.83
C CYS A 66 -2.43 14.08 0.88
N ILE A 67 -2.97 15.28 0.71
CA ILE A 67 -4.40 15.51 0.51
C ILE A 67 -4.53 16.20 -0.84
N ASP A 68 -5.00 15.47 -1.83
CA ASP A 68 -4.95 15.87 -3.24
C ASP A 68 -3.52 16.30 -3.64
N SER A 69 -3.27 17.57 -3.97
CA SER A 69 -1.95 18.09 -4.36
C SER A 69 -1.11 18.62 -3.20
N GLU A 70 -1.67 18.75 -2.01
CA GLU A 70 -0.97 19.28 -0.86
C GLU A 70 -0.20 18.17 -0.12
N GLU A 71 1.07 18.44 0.17
CA GLU A 71 1.95 17.51 0.89
C GLU A 71 2.20 18.02 2.32
N PHE A 72 2.10 17.09 3.27
CA PHE A 72 2.32 17.33 4.69
C PHE A 72 3.41 16.38 5.23
N PRO A 73 4.24 16.83 6.18
CA PRO A 73 5.24 15.96 6.77
C PRO A 73 4.60 14.79 7.51
N SER A 74 5.22 13.61 7.38
CA SER A 74 4.81 12.41 8.10
C SER A 74 5.65 12.24 9.36
N THR A 75 5.02 11.87 10.46
CA THR A 75 5.71 11.52 11.72
C THR A 75 5.77 10.02 11.97
N HIS A 76 4.87 9.27 11.34
CA HIS A 76 4.74 7.82 11.51
C HIS A 76 4.26 7.19 10.20
N THR A 77 4.74 6.00 9.88
CA THR A 77 4.26 5.21 8.73
C THR A 77 2.74 5.07 8.70
N THR A 78 2.15 4.83 9.87
CA THR A 78 0.69 4.81 10.09
C THR A 78 0.44 5.61 11.36
N PRO A 79 -0.23 6.76 11.30
CA PRO A 79 -0.53 7.61 12.45
C PRO A 79 -1.38 6.94 13.52
N ASP A 80 -1.52 7.59 14.67
CA ASP A 80 -2.51 7.23 15.70
C ASP A 80 -3.95 7.39 15.18
N PRO A 81 -4.96 6.77 15.84
CA PRO A 81 -6.33 6.75 15.33
C PRO A 81 -6.96 8.14 15.13
N LEU A 82 -6.65 9.11 16.00
CA LEU A 82 -7.21 10.47 15.88
C LEU A 82 -6.62 11.21 14.69
N THR A 83 -5.29 11.19 14.57
CA THR A 83 -4.58 11.80 13.44
C THR A 83 -4.99 11.15 12.13
N LEU A 84 -5.12 9.81 12.09
CA LEU A 84 -5.51 9.06 10.92
C LEU A 84 -6.91 9.43 10.43
N ASN A 85 -7.91 9.42 11.32
CA ASN A 85 -9.28 9.77 10.95
C ASN A 85 -9.42 11.26 10.58
N ARG A 86 -8.67 12.16 11.24
CA ARG A 86 -8.60 13.57 10.83
C ARG A 86 -8.09 13.75 9.41
N LEU A 87 -7.00 13.07 9.04
CA LEU A 87 -6.46 13.12 7.67
C LEU A 87 -7.48 12.60 6.66
N LEU A 88 -8.14 11.48 6.95
CA LEU A 88 -9.18 10.91 6.09
C LEU A 88 -10.38 11.85 5.95
N ALA A 89 -10.82 12.52 7.04
CA ALA A 89 -11.89 13.52 6.97
C ALA A 89 -11.50 14.71 6.09
N GLN A 90 -10.29 15.22 6.23
CA GLN A 90 -9.77 16.29 5.36
C GLN A 90 -9.70 15.87 3.89
N MET A 91 -9.35 14.60 3.60
CA MET A 91 -9.39 14.06 2.22
C MET A 91 -10.83 14.07 1.68
N VAL A 92 -11.82 13.66 2.48
CA VAL A 92 -13.24 13.72 2.10
C VAL A 92 -13.69 15.15 1.84
N GLU A 93 -13.36 16.08 2.72
CA GLU A 93 -13.67 17.51 2.58
C GLU A 93 -13.05 18.13 1.31
N CYS A 94 -11.84 17.70 0.95
CA CYS A 94 -11.15 18.11 -0.28
C CYS A 94 -11.76 17.48 -1.55
N GLY A 95 -12.68 16.52 -1.39
CA GLY A 95 -13.32 15.80 -2.49
C GLY A 95 -12.47 14.65 -3.05
N CYS A 96 -11.53 14.12 -2.28
CA CYS A 96 -10.84 12.88 -2.64
C CYS A 96 -11.84 11.73 -2.73
N LYS A 97 -11.65 10.87 -3.73
CA LYS A 97 -12.43 9.62 -3.88
C LYS A 97 -11.65 8.40 -3.44
N PHE A 98 -10.33 8.45 -3.54
CA PHE A 98 -9.41 7.36 -3.24
C PHE A 98 -8.43 7.80 -2.15
N ALA A 99 -8.03 6.85 -1.31
CA ALA A 99 -6.94 7.03 -0.38
C ALA A 99 -6.07 5.78 -0.34
N PHE A 100 -4.76 5.97 -0.35
CA PHE A 100 -3.78 4.90 -0.30
C PHE A 100 -2.93 5.06 0.94
N MET A 101 -2.78 4.00 1.73
CA MET A 101 -2.03 4.09 2.97
C MET A 101 -1.13 2.90 3.24
N GLU A 102 -0.01 3.18 3.89
CA GLU A 102 0.80 2.13 4.48
C GLU A 102 0.15 1.62 5.77
N VAL A 103 0.03 0.29 5.89
CA VAL A 103 -0.46 -0.37 7.09
C VAL A 103 0.72 -1.13 7.73
N SER A 104 1.35 -0.52 8.74
CA SER A 104 2.48 -1.11 9.46
C SER A 104 2.01 -2.21 10.43
N SER A 105 2.90 -3.17 10.74
CA SER A 105 2.58 -4.20 11.74
C SER A 105 2.31 -3.61 13.13
N HIS A 106 3.03 -2.56 13.51
CA HIS A 106 2.75 -1.82 14.75
C HIS A 106 1.34 -1.24 14.76
N ALA A 107 0.89 -0.67 13.63
CA ALA A 107 -0.46 -0.09 13.54
C ALA A 107 -1.56 -1.16 13.66
N ILE A 108 -1.35 -2.32 13.05
CA ILE A 108 -2.28 -3.45 13.17
C ILE A 108 -2.31 -3.95 14.62
N ASP A 109 -1.13 -4.15 15.22
CA ASP A 109 -1.02 -4.67 16.58
C ASP A 109 -1.61 -3.71 17.62
N GLN A 110 -1.31 -2.43 17.50
CA GLN A 110 -1.79 -1.37 18.36
C GLN A 110 -3.23 -0.91 18.04
N ARG A 111 -3.92 -1.58 17.10
CA ARG A 111 -5.31 -1.25 16.73
C ARG A 111 -5.50 0.19 16.21
N ARG A 112 -4.47 0.78 15.57
CA ARG A 112 -4.55 2.16 15.06
C ARG A 112 -5.52 2.30 13.89
N ILE A 113 -5.75 1.21 13.15
CA ILE A 113 -6.65 1.15 12.00
C ILE A 113 -8.04 0.62 12.34
N GLU A 114 -8.34 0.42 13.62
CA GLU A 114 -9.63 -0.05 14.08
C GLU A 114 -10.75 0.95 13.74
N GLY A 115 -11.86 0.44 13.22
CA GLY A 115 -12.99 1.27 12.79
C GLY A 115 -12.86 1.87 11.40
N LEU A 116 -11.78 1.58 10.65
CA LEU A 116 -11.67 1.97 9.25
C LEU A 116 -12.30 0.94 8.32
N CYS A 117 -12.94 1.43 7.26
CA CYS A 117 -13.44 0.63 6.16
C CYS A 117 -12.40 0.62 5.03
N PHE A 118 -11.89 -0.56 4.68
CA PHE A 118 -10.98 -0.74 3.56
C PHE A 118 -11.71 -1.35 2.37
N GLU A 119 -11.57 -0.76 1.19
CA GLU A 119 -12.00 -1.38 -0.06
C GLU A 119 -11.02 -2.45 -0.54
N GLY A 120 -9.75 -2.36 -0.13
CA GLY A 120 -8.77 -3.37 -0.46
C GLY A 120 -7.55 -3.41 0.45
N GLY A 121 -6.98 -4.61 0.54
CA GLY A 121 -5.72 -4.87 1.21
C GLY A 121 -4.70 -5.48 0.27
N VAL A 122 -3.47 -4.96 0.26
CA VAL A 122 -2.36 -5.43 -0.58
C VAL A 122 -1.24 -5.97 0.29
N PHE A 123 -0.87 -7.24 0.09
CA PHE A 123 0.30 -7.86 0.73
C PHE A 123 1.48 -7.91 -0.22
N THR A 124 2.63 -7.42 0.22
CA THR A 124 3.84 -7.37 -0.60
C THR A 124 4.76 -8.56 -0.39
N ASN A 125 5.31 -8.69 0.81
CA ASN A 125 6.23 -9.76 1.21
C ASN A 125 6.39 -9.79 2.74
N LEU A 126 6.98 -10.89 3.24
CA LEU A 126 7.32 -11.03 4.64
C LEU A 126 8.74 -11.59 4.78
N THR A 127 9.67 -10.73 5.19
CA THR A 127 11.04 -11.09 5.54
C THR A 127 11.28 -10.90 7.04
N ARG A 128 12.43 -11.34 7.56
CA ARG A 128 12.80 -11.12 8.96
C ARG A 128 13.06 -9.64 9.20
N ASP A 129 12.15 -9.00 9.93
CA ASP A 129 12.21 -7.60 10.30
C ASP A 129 11.36 -7.37 11.56
N HIS A 130 11.58 -6.27 12.29
CA HIS A 130 10.82 -5.91 13.49
C HIS A 130 10.72 -7.00 14.56
N LEU A 131 11.73 -7.90 14.67
CA LEU A 131 11.76 -8.97 15.69
C LEU A 131 12.07 -8.45 17.09
N ASP A 132 12.57 -7.22 17.20
CA ASP A 132 12.67 -6.44 18.43
C ASP A 132 11.30 -6.16 19.06
N TYR A 133 10.29 -5.92 18.23
CA TYR A 133 8.91 -5.67 18.66
C TYR A 133 8.07 -6.96 18.75
N HIS A 134 8.03 -7.76 17.68
CA HIS A 134 7.15 -8.93 17.58
C HIS A 134 7.69 -10.22 18.20
N LYS A 135 8.88 -10.20 18.82
CA LYS A 135 9.56 -11.32 19.46
C LYS A 135 9.78 -12.55 18.56
N THR A 136 8.79 -12.97 17.78
CA THR A 136 8.88 -14.13 16.89
C THR A 136 8.35 -13.80 15.47
N PHE A 137 8.87 -14.53 14.48
CA PHE A 137 8.36 -14.44 13.11
C PHE A 137 6.89 -14.87 12.99
N ALA A 138 6.46 -15.83 13.81
CA ALA A 138 5.08 -16.30 13.84
C ALA A 138 4.11 -15.22 14.32
N GLU A 139 4.48 -14.45 15.36
CA GLU A 139 3.71 -13.30 15.82
C GLU A 139 3.63 -12.21 14.76
N TYR A 140 4.76 -11.89 14.11
CA TYR A 140 4.81 -10.90 13.02
C TYR A 140 3.90 -11.29 11.86
N LEU A 141 3.92 -12.58 11.46
CA LEU A 141 3.02 -13.12 10.44
C LEU A 141 1.55 -13.00 10.88
N ALA A 142 1.23 -13.44 12.09
CA ALA A 142 -0.14 -13.41 12.61
C ALA A 142 -0.71 -11.98 12.69
N VAL A 143 0.10 -11.02 13.09
CA VAL A 143 -0.28 -9.61 13.13
C VAL A 143 -0.64 -9.09 11.74
N LYS A 144 0.20 -9.32 10.72
CA LYS A 144 -0.12 -8.88 9.35
C LYS A 144 -1.32 -9.60 8.76
N LYS A 145 -1.45 -10.91 9.04
CA LYS A 145 -2.59 -11.72 8.60
C LYS A 145 -3.91 -11.17 9.15
N ARG A 146 -3.94 -10.68 10.39
CA ARG A 146 -5.14 -10.08 11.00
C ARG A 146 -5.73 -8.94 10.16
N PHE A 147 -4.92 -8.13 9.51
CA PHE A 147 -5.42 -7.09 8.60
C PHE A 147 -6.29 -7.67 7.49
N PHE A 148 -5.90 -8.79 6.89
CA PHE A 148 -6.67 -9.46 5.84
C PHE A 148 -7.88 -10.20 6.40
N ASP A 149 -7.76 -10.82 7.57
CA ASP A 149 -8.85 -11.54 8.24
C ASP A 149 -10.00 -10.58 8.65
N GLU A 150 -9.68 -9.31 8.90
CA GLU A 150 -10.62 -8.26 9.31
C GLU A 150 -11.20 -7.46 8.13
N LEU A 151 -10.78 -7.71 6.87
CA LEU A 151 -11.40 -7.10 5.69
C LEU A 151 -12.84 -7.59 5.52
N SER A 152 -13.71 -6.68 5.05
CA SER A 152 -15.10 -7.03 4.72
C SER A 152 -15.18 -7.94 3.50
N ASP A 153 -16.33 -8.55 3.29
CA ASP A 153 -16.66 -9.36 2.10
C ASP A 153 -16.83 -8.53 0.82
N GLU A 154 -17.06 -7.22 0.95
CA GLU A 154 -17.07 -6.27 -0.17
C GLU A 154 -15.68 -5.82 -0.60
N ALA A 155 -14.64 -6.08 0.23
CA ALA A 155 -13.27 -5.70 -0.05
C ALA A 155 -12.56 -6.71 -0.96
N PHE A 156 -11.41 -6.32 -1.53
CA PHE A 156 -10.47 -7.26 -2.13
C PHE A 156 -9.23 -7.48 -1.26
N ALA A 157 -8.67 -8.68 -1.32
CA ALA A 157 -7.41 -9.07 -0.69
C ALA A 157 -6.41 -9.51 -1.77
N LEU A 158 -5.47 -8.63 -2.12
CA LEU A 158 -4.46 -8.88 -3.16
C LEU A 158 -3.14 -9.32 -2.52
N THR A 159 -2.63 -10.49 -2.90
CA THR A 159 -1.40 -11.05 -2.32
C THR A 159 -0.35 -11.44 -3.37
N ASN A 160 0.90 -11.27 -2.99
CA ASN A 160 2.06 -11.79 -3.73
C ASN A 160 2.23 -13.29 -3.47
N VAL A 161 1.94 -14.14 -4.46
CA VAL A 161 2.10 -15.60 -4.33
C VAL A 161 3.52 -16.11 -4.54
N ASP A 162 4.44 -15.25 -4.95
CA ASP A 162 5.86 -15.58 -4.98
C ASP A 162 6.52 -15.46 -3.59
N ASP A 163 5.85 -14.83 -2.62
CA ASP A 163 6.21 -14.90 -1.21
C ASP A 163 5.57 -16.13 -0.56
N LYS A 164 6.36 -16.92 0.16
CA LYS A 164 5.92 -18.17 0.80
C LYS A 164 4.76 -17.99 1.78
N ASN A 165 4.57 -16.78 2.32
CA ASN A 165 3.50 -16.44 3.26
C ASN A 165 2.29 -15.79 2.55
N GLY A 166 2.39 -15.55 1.23
CA GLY A 166 1.35 -14.86 0.48
C GLY A 166 -0.02 -15.53 0.60
N LEU A 167 -0.10 -16.82 0.33
CA LEU A 167 -1.35 -17.57 0.44
C LEU A 167 -1.87 -17.69 1.89
N VAL A 168 -0.99 -17.59 2.89
CA VAL A 168 -1.39 -17.59 4.30
C VAL A 168 -2.24 -16.36 4.62
N MET A 169 -1.95 -15.21 4.00
CA MET A 169 -2.73 -13.97 4.19
C MET A 169 -4.18 -14.13 3.74
N LEU A 170 -4.45 -15.00 2.77
CA LEU A 170 -5.80 -15.20 2.22
C LEU A 170 -6.62 -16.31 2.90
N GLN A 171 -6.07 -17.04 3.89
CA GLN A 171 -6.72 -18.23 4.43
C GLN A 171 -8.10 -17.98 5.03
N ASN A 172 -8.23 -16.94 5.87
CA ASN A 172 -9.46 -16.66 6.64
C ASN A 172 -10.18 -15.39 6.20
N THR A 173 -9.65 -14.66 5.22
CA THR A 173 -10.31 -13.44 4.74
C THR A 173 -11.65 -13.76 4.08
N LYS A 174 -12.63 -12.90 4.30
CA LYS A 174 -13.92 -12.90 3.61
C LYS A 174 -13.88 -12.10 2.31
N ALA A 175 -12.88 -11.25 2.17
CA ALA A 175 -12.67 -10.40 1.00
C ALA A 175 -12.45 -11.23 -0.28
N GLU A 176 -12.72 -10.64 -1.43
CA GLU A 176 -12.42 -11.25 -2.73
C GLU A 176 -10.91 -11.51 -2.85
N LYS A 177 -10.54 -12.77 -3.01
CA LYS A 177 -9.13 -13.21 -3.04
C LYS A 177 -8.55 -13.02 -4.42
N LYS A 178 -7.48 -12.23 -4.50
CA LYS A 178 -6.71 -11.97 -5.74
C LYS A 178 -5.23 -12.17 -5.50
N THR A 179 -4.55 -12.57 -6.55
CA THR A 179 -3.13 -12.93 -6.51
C THR A 179 -2.34 -12.18 -7.57
N TYR A 180 -1.10 -11.83 -7.23
CA TYR A 180 -0.16 -11.32 -8.22
C TYR A 180 1.22 -11.99 -8.09
N SER A 181 1.99 -12.00 -9.18
CA SER A 181 3.31 -12.61 -9.20
C SER A 181 4.17 -12.11 -10.36
N VAL A 182 5.45 -12.44 -10.29
CA VAL A 182 6.42 -12.31 -11.40
C VAL A 182 6.88 -13.69 -11.89
N ARG A 183 6.88 -14.69 -11.01
CA ARG A 183 7.37 -16.06 -11.32
C ARG A 183 6.25 -17.07 -11.42
N SER A 184 5.38 -17.13 -10.43
CA SER A 184 4.32 -18.13 -10.31
C SER A 184 3.12 -17.83 -11.21
N MET A 185 2.15 -18.74 -11.28
CA MET A 185 0.84 -18.46 -11.86
C MET A 185 0.01 -17.66 -10.86
N SER A 186 -0.72 -16.64 -11.36
CA SER A 186 -1.55 -15.74 -10.56
C SER A 186 -2.58 -15.04 -11.44
N ASP A 187 -3.53 -14.34 -10.81
CA ASP A 187 -4.54 -13.55 -11.53
C ASP A 187 -3.88 -12.38 -12.30
N PHE A 188 -2.88 -11.75 -11.69
CA PHE A 188 -2.10 -10.67 -12.29
C PHE A 188 -0.64 -11.07 -12.38
N LYS A 189 -0.22 -11.49 -13.55
CA LYS A 189 1.16 -11.93 -13.81
C LYS A 189 1.92 -10.93 -14.66
N THR A 190 3.11 -10.58 -14.21
CA THR A 190 4.08 -9.79 -14.95
C THR A 190 5.29 -10.66 -15.28
N LYS A 191 5.84 -10.53 -16.49
CA LYS A 191 7.09 -11.14 -16.90
C LYS A 191 8.15 -10.06 -17.03
N VAL A 192 9.31 -10.27 -16.42
CA VAL A 192 10.48 -9.40 -16.61
C VAL A 192 11.16 -9.82 -17.92
N ILE A 193 11.20 -8.90 -18.90
CA ILE A 193 11.90 -9.11 -20.17
C ILE A 193 13.35 -8.66 -20.01
N GLU A 194 13.55 -7.43 -19.48
CA GLU A 194 14.86 -6.86 -19.24
C GLU A 194 14.91 -6.18 -17.86
N ASP A 195 16.05 -6.31 -17.19
CA ASP A 195 16.34 -5.64 -15.92
C ASP A 195 17.70 -4.95 -16.08
N GLY A 196 17.63 -3.66 -16.42
CA GLY A 196 18.81 -2.84 -16.71
C GLY A 196 18.93 -1.65 -15.78
N PHE A 197 20.07 -0.99 -15.86
CA PHE A 197 20.31 0.26 -15.12
C PHE A 197 19.49 1.45 -15.64
N ASP A 198 18.88 1.34 -16.80
CA ASP A 198 18.02 2.38 -17.37
C ASP A 198 16.55 2.18 -16.99
N GLY A 199 16.20 0.96 -16.55
CA GLY A 199 14.86 0.62 -16.14
C GLY A 199 14.54 -0.85 -16.37
N LEU A 200 13.29 -1.17 -16.15
CA LEU A 200 12.69 -2.49 -16.36
C LEU A 200 11.87 -2.48 -17.64
N LYS A 201 12.06 -3.50 -18.49
CA LYS A 201 11.14 -3.85 -19.55
C LYS A 201 10.29 -5.03 -19.07
N LEU A 202 9.01 -4.80 -18.94
CA LEU A 202 8.05 -5.76 -18.40
C LEU A 202 7.00 -6.11 -19.46
N GLU A 203 6.53 -7.37 -19.44
CA GLU A 203 5.30 -7.76 -20.10
C GLU A 203 4.18 -7.85 -19.05
N ILE A 204 3.21 -6.96 -19.15
CA ILE A 204 2.04 -6.88 -18.29
C ILE A 204 0.80 -6.99 -19.17
N ASN A 205 -0.09 -7.94 -18.87
CA ASN A 205 -1.29 -8.19 -19.69
C ASN A 205 -0.97 -8.36 -21.19
N ARG A 206 0.08 -9.12 -21.51
CA ARG A 206 0.59 -9.38 -22.88
C ARG A 206 1.07 -8.12 -23.64
N LYS A 207 1.28 -7.01 -22.93
CA LYS A 207 1.82 -5.77 -23.48
C LYS A 207 3.19 -5.48 -22.90
N GLU A 208 4.13 -5.16 -23.77
CA GLU A 208 5.47 -4.73 -23.34
C GLU A 208 5.42 -3.27 -22.92
N VAL A 209 5.96 -2.97 -21.75
CA VAL A 209 6.06 -1.63 -21.19
C VAL A 209 7.45 -1.41 -20.63
N PHE A 210 8.03 -0.27 -20.94
CA PHE A 210 9.27 0.21 -20.32
C PHE A 210 8.94 1.12 -19.15
N LEU A 211 9.61 0.87 -18.02
CA LEU A 211 9.40 1.60 -16.77
C LEU A 211 10.77 2.01 -16.20
N PRO A 212 11.00 3.28 -15.87
CA PRO A 212 12.28 3.78 -15.39
C PRO A 212 12.53 3.42 -13.92
N PHE A 213 12.38 2.16 -13.59
CA PHE A 213 12.60 1.61 -12.26
C PHE A 213 13.69 0.56 -12.33
N ILE A 214 14.61 0.54 -11.37
CA ILE A 214 15.73 -0.39 -11.30
C ILE A 214 15.44 -1.49 -10.28
N GLY A 215 15.85 -2.73 -10.61
CA GLY A 215 15.78 -3.89 -9.73
C GLY A 215 14.47 -4.68 -9.82
N LYS A 216 14.63 -6.00 -9.92
CA LYS A 216 13.50 -6.97 -10.07
C LYS A 216 12.41 -6.86 -9.02
N PHE A 217 12.72 -6.42 -7.81
CA PHE A 217 11.71 -6.21 -6.76
C PHE A 217 10.69 -5.12 -7.14
N ASN A 218 11.10 -4.15 -7.98
CA ASN A 218 10.15 -3.16 -8.49
C ASN A 218 9.18 -3.74 -9.51
N ALA A 219 9.50 -4.85 -10.17
CA ALA A 219 8.51 -5.57 -11.00
C ALA A 219 7.32 -6.04 -10.14
N TYR A 220 7.56 -6.53 -8.91
CA TYR A 220 6.49 -6.88 -7.96
C TYR A 220 5.69 -5.66 -7.52
N ASN A 221 6.36 -4.56 -7.17
CA ASN A 221 5.70 -3.32 -6.77
C ASN A 221 4.80 -2.78 -7.88
N LEU A 222 5.30 -2.74 -9.12
CA LEU A 222 4.58 -2.26 -10.29
C LEU A 222 3.41 -3.20 -10.67
N THR A 223 3.59 -4.52 -10.53
CA THR A 223 2.50 -5.50 -10.71
C THR A 223 1.39 -5.28 -9.67
N ALA A 224 1.74 -5.06 -8.40
CA ALA A 224 0.78 -4.76 -7.35
C ALA A 224 0.02 -3.45 -7.61
N VAL A 225 0.71 -2.40 -8.09
CA VAL A 225 0.10 -1.11 -8.46
C VAL A 225 -0.88 -1.30 -9.61
N TYR A 226 -0.46 -1.99 -10.69
CA TYR A 226 -1.32 -2.30 -11.84
C TYR A 226 -2.55 -3.11 -11.42
N ALA A 227 -2.35 -4.21 -10.70
CA ALA A 227 -3.43 -5.07 -10.23
C ALA A 227 -4.44 -4.30 -9.35
N THR A 228 -3.95 -3.49 -8.42
CA THR A 228 -4.80 -2.66 -7.55
C THR A 228 -5.62 -1.66 -8.36
N ALA A 229 -5.03 -1.02 -9.37
CA ALA A 229 -5.76 -0.09 -10.23
C ALA A 229 -6.90 -0.77 -10.99
N LEU A 230 -6.68 -1.97 -11.52
CA LEU A 230 -7.72 -2.74 -12.20
C LEU A 230 -8.83 -3.19 -11.24
N LEU A 231 -8.48 -3.63 -10.02
CA LEU A 231 -9.44 -3.98 -8.98
C LEU A 231 -10.27 -2.77 -8.53
N LEU A 232 -9.73 -1.58 -8.64
CA LEU A 232 -10.44 -0.32 -8.42
C LEU A 232 -11.21 0.17 -9.67
N GLY A 233 -11.28 -0.64 -10.73
CA GLY A 233 -12.09 -0.38 -11.92
C GLY A 233 -11.43 0.51 -12.98
N CYS A 234 -10.13 0.74 -12.91
CA CYS A 234 -9.41 1.49 -13.94
C CYS A 234 -9.27 0.65 -15.23
N ASP A 235 -9.26 1.31 -16.38
CA ASP A 235 -8.98 0.67 -17.66
C ASP A 235 -7.53 0.18 -17.75
N SER A 236 -7.33 -0.99 -18.34
CA SER A 236 -6.02 -1.64 -18.45
C SER A 236 -5.00 -0.81 -19.24
N ASP A 237 -5.42 -0.28 -20.39
CA ASP A 237 -4.54 0.40 -21.32
C ASP A 237 -4.17 1.79 -20.80
N GLU A 238 -5.15 2.50 -20.28
CA GLU A 238 -4.94 3.78 -19.63
C GLU A 238 -4.05 3.65 -18.39
N THR A 239 -4.24 2.57 -17.61
CA THR A 239 -3.38 2.25 -16.46
C THR A 239 -1.94 2.01 -16.89
N LEU A 240 -1.68 1.19 -17.92
CA LEU A 240 -0.33 0.93 -18.41
C LEU A 240 0.34 2.17 -18.97
N LEU A 241 -0.38 2.99 -19.73
CA LEU A 241 0.12 4.26 -20.25
C LEU A 241 0.58 5.19 -19.13
N ASN A 242 -0.26 5.38 -18.11
CA ASN A 242 0.08 6.26 -16.99
C ASN A 242 1.14 5.66 -16.06
N LEU A 243 1.18 4.33 -15.90
CA LEU A 243 2.20 3.62 -15.14
C LEU A 243 3.59 3.83 -15.75
N SER A 244 3.72 3.77 -17.10
CA SER A 244 5.00 3.98 -17.81
C SER A 244 5.58 5.38 -17.61
N ALA A 245 4.74 6.35 -17.31
CA ALA A 245 5.15 7.73 -17.06
C ALA A 245 5.51 8.02 -15.59
N LEU A 246 5.34 7.05 -14.68
CA LEU A 246 5.72 7.22 -13.29
C LEU A 246 7.24 7.24 -13.11
N ARG A 247 7.68 7.83 -12.01
CA ARG A 247 9.08 7.90 -11.62
C ARG A 247 9.28 7.23 -10.26
N PRO A 248 10.47 6.73 -9.96
CA PRO A 248 10.82 6.17 -8.65
C PRO A 248 10.42 7.10 -7.51
N VAL A 249 10.13 6.50 -6.37
CA VAL A 249 9.82 7.23 -5.15
C VAL A 249 11.13 7.68 -4.53
N SER A 250 11.20 8.94 -4.11
CA SER A 250 12.41 9.50 -3.53
C SER A 250 12.90 8.69 -2.32
N GLY A 251 14.19 8.38 -2.30
CA GLY A 251 14.82 7.55 -1.29
C GLY A 251 14.37 6.07 -1.28
N ARG A 252 13.76 5.58 -2.35
CA ARG A 252 13.35 4.16 -2.50
C ARG A 252 13.96 3.56 -3.75
N PHE A 253 15.24 3.17 -3.64
CA PHE A 253 16.06 2.68 -4.75
C PHE A 253 16.01 3.64 -5.95
N GLU A 254 16.15 4.92 -5.63
CA GLU A 254 16.04 6.02 -6.56
C GLU A 254 17.34 6.19 -7.35
N PRO A 255 17.33 6.02 -8.68
CA PRO A 255 18.51 6.27 -9.50
C PRO A 255 18.64 7.77 -9.76
N ILE A 256 19.79 8.33 -9.41
CA ILE A 256 20.19 9.70 -9.72
C ILE A 256 21.28 9.64 -10.78
N ALA A 257 21.07 10.32 -11.91
CA ALA A 257 22.07 10.46 -12.95
C ALA A 257 23.12 11.51 -12.55
N ALA A 258 24.38 11.14 -12.54
CA ALA A 258 25.48 12.07 -12.33
C ALA A 258 26.04 12.55 -13.69
N PRO A 259 26.53 13.82 -13.80
CA PRO A 259 27.08 14.36 -15.04
C PRO A 259 28.28 13.57 -15.60
N SER A 260 29.00 12.84 -14.75
CA SER A 260 30.16 12.02 -15.09
C SER A 260 29.84 10.62 -15.61
N GLY A 261 28.57 10.32 -15.89
CA GLY A 261 28.14 8.99 -16.39
C GLY A 261 27.97 7.93 -15.30
N TYR A 262 28.20 8.26 -14.03
CA TYR A 262 27.86 7.38 -12.91
C TYR A 262 26.38 7.44 -12.59
N LYS A 263 25.83 6.31 -12.11
CA LYS A 263 24.50 6.28 -11.48
C LYS A 263 24.66 6.13 -9.98
N VAL A 264 24.00 6.98 -9.23
CA VAL A 264 23.90 6.91 -7.78
C VAL A 264 22.51 6.36 -7.44
N ILE A 265 22.47 5.38 -6.55
CA ILE A 265 21.21 4.83 -6.04
C ILE A 265 21.03 5.31 -4.60
N VAL A 266 19.91 5.96 -4.32
CA VAL A 266 19.53 6.39 -2.97
C VAL A 266 18.43 5.48 -2.45
N ASP A 267 18.69 4.86 -1.29
CA ASP A 267 17.72 4.00 -0.61
C ASP A 267 17.75 4.20 0.90
N TYR A 268 16.58 4.29 1.53
CA TYR A 268 16.43 4.27 2.98
C TYR A 268 16.39 2.81 3.47
N ALA A 269 17.41 2.04 3.17
CA ALA A 269 17.60 0.69 3.67
C ALA A 269 17.94 0.70 5.17
N HIS A 270 17.45 -0.27 5.91
CA HIS A 270 17.76 -0.53 7.32
C HIS A 270 18.79 -1.64 7.44
#